data_4501f7741005365f7df2e0e6482fb82c
#
_entry.id   4501f7741005365f7df2e0e6482fb82c
#
_cell.length_a   1.000
_cell.length_b   1.000
_cell.length_c   1.000
_cell.angle_alpha   90.00
_cell.angle_beta   90.00
_cell.angle_gamma   90.00
#
_symmetry.space_group_name_H-M   'P 1'
#
loop_
_entity.id
_entity.type
_entity.pdbx_description
1 polymer ?
#
loop_
_entity_poly.entity_id
_entity_poly.type
_entity_poly.pdbx_seq_one_letter_code
_entity_poly.pdbx_strand_id
1 'polypeptide(L)'
;MQIMVSFISATTINSWAEANPRRAQEILPELVIRLILATSTKIKDFIQYSGYDGILFSEEETDFFPNGKSVWEFGTSPDIMGKFKSDIDKRYNKPLGEDIKNTVFIFVTLKIWNHKISIGELLNESKEKYDWKDIRIIDGSKIALWICQCPAVAIWFSEIMGEHIDGVASAEQYWEEYCNSTTPKLTADFFDTGRKSQVQAITEWL
;
A
#
# COMPACT_ATOMS: atom_id res chain seq x y z
N MET A 1 0.46 25.83 -0.66
CA MET A 1 1.17 25.15 -1.76
C MET A 1 1.96 24.04 -1.10
N GLN A 2 1.42 22.84 -1.09
CA GLN A 2 2.09 21.66 -0.50
C GLN A 2 3.16 21.22 -1.51
N ILE A 3 4.42 21.30 -1.13
CA ILE A 3 5.51 20.78 -1.95
C ILE A 3 5.39 19.26 -1.91
N MET A 4 4.88 18.66 -2.98
CA MET A 4 4.93 17.21 -3.13
C MET A 4 6.39 16.83 -3.40
N VAL A 5 7.07 16.35 -2.37
CA VAL A 5 8.36 15.70 -2.54
C VAL A 5 8.09 14.30 -3.09
N SER A 6 8.52 14.02 -4.31
CA SER A 6 8.44 12.67 -4.87
C SER A 6 9.50 11.81 -4.21
N PHE A 7 9.13 11.07 -3.18
CA PHE A 7 10.05 10.17 -2.46
C PHE A 7 10.46 8.97 -3.32
N ILE A 8 9.51 8.38 -4.05
CA ILE A 8 9.74 7.16 -4.85
C ILE A 8 9.00 7.31 -6.18
N SER A 9 9.69 7.07 -7.30
CA SER A 9 9.06 7.14 -8.62
C SER A 9 8.32 5.85 -8.97
N ALA A 10 7.31 5.95 -9.84
CA ALA A 10 6.63 4.78 -10.40
C ALA A 10 7.60 3.83 -11.12
N THR A 11 8.59 4.39 -11.82
CA THR A 11 9.63 3.62 -12.51
C THR A 11 10.48 2.82 -11.54
N THR A 12 10.89 3.43 -10.41
CA THR A 12 11.66 2.74 -9.36
C THR A 12 10.86 1.57 -8.78
N ILE A 13 9.58 1.79 -8.44
CA ILE A 13 8.68 0.74 -7.93
C ILE A 13 8.54 -0.40 -8.94
N ASN A 14 8.28 -0.07 -10.20
CA ASN A 14 8.12 -1.06 -11.27
C ASN A 14 9.39 -1.90 -11.46
N SER A 15 10.54 -1.25 -11.56
CA SER A 15 11.83 -1.93 -11.76
C SER A 15 12.18 -2.83 -10.57
N TRP A 16 11.93 -2.36 -9.35
CA TRP A 16 12.13 -3.17 -8.16
C TRP A 16 11.21 -4.41 -8.14
N ALA A 17 9.92 -4.23 -8.48
CA ALA A 17 8.96 -5.33 -8.51
C ALA A 17 9.29 -6.36 -9.60
N GLU A 18 9.84 -5.94 -10.74
CA GLU A 18 10.32 -6.83 -11.80
C GLU A 18 11.55 -7.63 -11.39
N ALA A 19 12.50 -6.98 -10.71
CA ALA A 19 13.71 -7.61 -10.21
C ALA A 19 13.44 -8.56 -9.01
N ASN A 20 12.37 -8.32 -8.24
CA ASN A 20 12.04 -9.03 -7.00
C ASN A 20 10.59 -9.54 -6.96
N PRO A 21 10.14 -10.38 -7.92
CA PRO A 21 8.71 -10.71 -8.08
C PRO A 21 8.11 -11.40 -6.86
N ARG A 22 8.87 -12.28 -6.20
CA ARG A 22 8.40 -12.96 -4.98
C ARG A 22 8.24 -11.96 -3.81
N ARG A 23 9.23 -11.09 -3.62
CA ARG A 23 9.20 -10.08 -2.56
C ARG A 23 8.08 -9.06 -2.80
N ALA A 24 7.87 -8.66 -4.05
CA ALA A 24 6.78 -7.78 -4.45
C ALA A 24 5.40 -8.39 -4.12
N GLN A 25 5.23 -9.70 -4.32
CA GLN A 25 4.00 -10.40 -3.96
C GLN A 25 3.78 -10.45 -2.44
N GLU A 26 4.82 -10.63 -1.66
CA GLU A 26 4.75 -10.65 -0.19
C GLU A 26 4.46 -9.26 0.40
N ILE A 27 5.02 -8.22 -0.18
CA ILE A 27 4.96 -6.85 0.37
C ILE A 27 3.73 -6.06 -0.10
N LEU A 28 3.20 -6.32 -1.29
CA LEU A 28 2.09 -5.56 -1.85
C LEU A 28 0.86 -5.47 -0.92
N PRO A 29 0.40 -6.56 -0.27
CA PRO A 29 -0.72 -6.47 0.68
C PRO A 29 -0.40 -5.55 1.87
N GLU A 30 0.78 -5.67 2.45
CA GLU A 30 1.20 -4.85 3.59
C GLU A 30 1.32 -3.37 3.20
N LEU A 31 1.91 -3.07 2.04
CA LEU A 31 2.00 -1.72 1.51
C LEU A 31 0.61 -1.08 1.37
N VAL A 32 -0.35 -1.80 0.78
CA VAL A 32 -1.72 -1.30 0.59
C VAL A 32 -2.41 -1.04 1.93
N ILE A 33 -2.27 -1.95 2.91
CA ILE A 33 -2.83 -1.76 4.26
C ILE A 33 -2.25 -0.50 4.91
N ARG A 34 -0.93 -0.32 4.88
CA ARG A 34 -0.27 0.85 5.45
C ARG A 34 -0.71 2.15 4.78
N LEU A 35 -0.87 2.15 3.45
CA LEU A 35 -1.37 3.29 2.70
C LEU A 35 -2.82 3.63 3.07
N ILE A 36 -3.70 2.63 3.18
CA ILE A 36 -5.09 2.81 3.60
C ILE A 36 -5.14 3.45 4.98
N LEU A 37 -4.43 2.90 5.96
CA LEU A 37 -4.40 3.38 7.34
C LEU A 37 -3.76 4.76 7.48
N ALA A 38 -2.77 5.09 6.65
CA ALA A 38 -2.15 6.42 6.62
C ALA A 38 -3.04 7.49 5.94
N THR A 39 -3.98 7.06 5.09
CA THR A 39 -4.85 7.98 4.34
C THR A 39 -6.10 8.37 5.11
N SER A 40 -6.69 7.45 5.87
CA SER A 40 -7.97 7.69 6.55
C SER A 40 -8.03 7.02 7.92
N THR A 41 -8.60 7.75 8.88
CA THR A 41 -8.98 7.22 10.21
C THR A 41 -10.40 6.65 10.25
N LYS A 42 -11.13 6.74 9.13
CA LYS A 42 -12.54 6.29 9.02
C LYS A 42 -12.66 4.89 8.42
N ILE A 43 -11.64 4.08 8.59
CA ILE A 43 -11.64 2.68 8.22
C ILE A 43 -12.34 1.90 9.33
N LYS A 44 -13.43 1.22 8.96
CA LYS A 44 -14.13 0.32 9.90
C LYS A 44 -13.43 -1.02 10.02
N ASP A 45 -12.98 -1.55 8.89
CA ASP A 45 -12.34 -2.84 8.85
C ASP A 45 -11.54 -3.02 7.55
N PHE A 46 -10.44 -3.75 7.63
CA PHE A 46 -9.70 -4.31 6.50
C PHE A 46 -9.36 -5.75 6.83
N ILE A 47 -10.06 -6.67 6.20
CA ILE A 47 -9.94 -8.10 6.48
C ILE A 47 -9.30 -8.80 5.29
N GLN A 48 -8.26 -9.58 5.52
CA GLN A 48 -7.82 -10.61 4.58
C GLN A 48 -8.76 -11.80 4.71
N TYR A 49 -9.56 -12.06 3.70
CA TYR A 49 -10.57 -13.10 3.73
C TYR A 49 -10.24 -14.23 2.76
N SER A 50 -10.60 -15.46 3.14
CA SER A 50 -10.42 -16.61 2.25
C SER A 50 -11.18 -16.39 0.94
N GLY A 51 -10.43 -16.05 -0.11
CA GLY A 51 -10.98 -15.87 -1.43
C GLY A 51 -10.70 -14.50 -2.08
N TYR A 52 -10.71 -13.39 -1.35
CA TYR A 52 -10.20 -12.10 -1.78
C TYR A 52 -8.86 -11.81 -1.08
N ASP A 53 -7.99 -11.03 -1.72
CA ASP A 53 -6.75 -10.59 -1.09
C ASP A 53 -7.01 -9.55 0.01
N GLY A 54 -8.16 -8.83 -0.07
CA GLY A 54 -8.64 -7.91 0.96
C GLY A 54 -10.10 -7.53 0.78
N ILE A 55 -10.76 -7.17 1.90
CA ILE A 55 -12.08 -6.53 1.93
C ILE A 55 -11.96 -5.31 2.82
N LEU A 56 -12.34 -4.14 2.28
CA LEU A 56 -12.30 -2.86 2.99
C LEU A 56 -13.71 -2.32 3.21
N PHE A 57 -13.96 -1.81 4.42
CA PHE A 57 -15.11 -0.99 4.76
C PHE A 57 -14.63 0.39 5.17
N SER A 58 -14.94 1.41 4.36
CA SER A 58 -14.60 2.81 4.64
C SER A 58 -15.85 3.66 4.77
N GLU A 59 -15.83 4.65 5.67
CA GLU A 59 -16.84 5.70 5.74
C GLU A 59 -16.44 6.96 4.97
N GLU A 60 -15.34 6.89 4.22
CA GLU A 60 -14.79 8.00 3.46
C GLU A 60 -14.50 7.61 2.02
N GLU A 61 -14.79 8.52 1.08
CA GLU A 61 -14.36 8.44 -0.32
C GLU A 61 -13.00 9.12 -0.45
N THR A 62 -12.06 8.47 -1.11
CA THR A 62 -10.74 9.00 -1.43
C THR A 62 -10.41 8.76 -2.90
N ASP A 63 -9.30 9.31 -3.39
CA ASP A 63 -8.81 9.04 -4.75
C ASP A 63 -8.43 7.56 -4.97
N PHE A 64 -8.23 6.80 -3.88
CA PHE A 64 -7.70 5.43 -3.91
C PHE A 64 -8.72 4.37 -3.53
N PHE A 65 -9.64 4.67 -2.64
CA PHE A 65 -10.69 3.74 -2.23
C PHE A 65 -12.03 4.43 -2.00
N PRO A 66 -13.15 3.72 -2.23
CA PRO A 66 -14.50 4.28 -2.16
C PRO A 66 -15.01 4.34 -0.72
N ASN A 67 -16.03 5.18 -0.53
CA ASN A 67 -16.94 5.05 0.60
C ASN A 67 -17.78 3.77 0.43
N GLY A 68 -17.91 2.99 1.50
CA GLY A 68 -18.63 1.72 1.54
C GLY A 68 -17.70 0.53 1.43
N LYS A 69 -18.21 -0.55 0.83
CA LYS A 69 -17.50 -1.81 0.71
C LYS A 69 -16.72 -1.89 -0.59
N SER A 70 -15.49 -2.38 -0.50
CA SER A 70 -14.68 -2.75 -1.65
C SER A 70 -13.95 -4.07 -1.42
N VAL A 71 -13.75 -4.82 -2.49
CA VAL A 71 -12.97 -6.07 -2.53
C VAL A 71 -11.71 -5.84 -3.34
N TRP A 72 -10.60 -6.42 -2.91
CA TRP A 72 -9.28 -6.15 -3.42
C TRP A 72 -8.62 -7.43 -3.93
N GLU A 73 -8.01 -7.33 -5.11
CA GLU A 73 -7.18 -8.38 -5.70
C GLU A 73 -5.81 -7.79 -6.05
N PHE A 74 -4.75 -8.53 -5.72
CA PHE A 74 -3.38 -8.11 -5.93
C PHE A 74 -2.71 -8.89 -7.06
N GLY A 75 -2.15 -8.18 -8.04
CA GLY A 75 -1.50 -8.75 -9.19
C GLY A 75 -0.03 -8.37 -9.31
N THR A 76 0.87 -9.36 -9.23
CA THR A 76 2.31 -9.18 -9.48
C THR A 76 2.80 -9.92 -10.73
N SER A 77 1.87 -10.53 -11.48
CA SER A 77 2.15 -11.22 -12.74
C SER A 77 2.85 -10.30 -13.77
N PRO A 78 3.76 -10.81 -14.60
CA PRO A 78 4.24 -10.09 -15.78
C PRO A 78 3.11 -9.64 -16.72
N ASP A 79 2.11 -10.48 -16.93
CA ASP A 79 0.87 -10.14 -17.65
C ASP A 79 -0.17 -9.61 -16.68
N ILE A 80 -0.11 -8.31 -16.39
CA ILE A 80 -1.04 -7.63 -15.46
C ILE A 80 -2.46 -7.55 -16.02
N MET A 81 -2.62 -7.39 -17.35
CA MET A 81 -3.93 -7.33 -17.98
C MET A 81 -4.63 -8.69 -17.95
N GLY A 82 -3.91 -9.77 -18.28
CA GLY A 82 -4.45 -11.13 -18.18
C GLY A 82 -4.78 -11.50 -16.74
N LYS A 83 -3.95 -11.09 -15.76
CA LYS A 83 -4.22 -11.30 -14.33
C LYS A 83 -5.48 -10.55 -13.91
N PHE A 84 -5.63 -9.27 -14.23
CA PHE A 84 -6.84 -8.49 -13.94
C PHE A 84 -8.09 -9.17 -14.51
N LYS A 85 -8.08 -9.53 -15.80
CA LYS A 85 -9.22 -10.19 -16.47
C LYS A 85 -9.57 -11.53 -15.81
N SER A 86 -8.57 -12.33 -15.47
CA SER A 86 -8.76 -13.60 -14.77
C SER A 86 -9.38 -13.43 -13.39
N ASP A 87 -8.90 -12.45 -12.60
CA ASP A 87 -9.39 -12.24 -11.25
C ASP A 87 -10.82 -11.69 -11.25
N ILE A 88 -11.12 -10.69 -12.07
CA ILE A 88 -12.48 -10.15 -12.14
C ILE A 88 -13.51 -11.17 -12.64
N ASP A 89 -13.16 -11.97 -13.67
CA ASP A 89 -14.00 -13.08 -14.13
C ASP A 89 -14.25 -14.10 -13.01
N LYS A 90 -13.20 -14.49 -12.29
CA LYS A 90 -13.28 -15.44 -11.18
C LYS A 90 -14.21 -14.94 -10.07
N ARG A 91 -14.08 -13.67 -9.68
CA ARG A 91 -14.86 -13.06 -8.60
C ARG A 91 -16.31 -12.78 -9.03
N TYR A 92 -16.53 -12.39 -10.27
CA TYR A 92 -17.87 -12.23 -10.81
C TYR A 92 -18.66 -13.54 -10.84
N ASN A 93 -18.01 -14.62 -11.31
CA ASN A 93 -18.64 -15.95 -11.35
C ASN A 93 -18.76 -16.61 -9.97
N LYS A 94 -17.93 -16.24 -9.00
CA LYS A 94 -17.94 -16.76 -7.63
C LYS A 94 -17.68 -15.65 -6.63
N PRO A 95 -18.68 -14.82 -6.31
CA PRO A 95 -18.52 -13.63 -5.47
C PRO A 95 -18.38 -13.92 -3.97
N LEU A 96 -18.38 -15.19 -3.55
CA LEU A 96 -18.14 -15.63 -2.17
C LEU A 96 -19.07 -14.98 -1.12
N GLY A 97 -20.32 -14.72 -1.51
CA GLY A 97 -21.33 -14.10 -0.64
C GLY A 97 -21.34 -12.57 -0.71
N GLU A 98 -20.51 -11.95 -1.54
CA GLU A 98 -20.51 -10.49 -1.71
C GLU A 98 -21.65 -10.03 -2.63
N ASP A 99 -22.30 -8.92 -2.23
CA ASP A 99 -23.24 -8.20 -3.08
C ASP A 99 -22.48 -7.31 -4.06
N ILE A 100 -22.19 -7.85 -5.25
CA ILE A 100 -21.38 -7.18 -6.27
C ILE A 100 -21.97 -5.83 -6.70
N LYS A 101 -23.30 -5.67 -6.71
CA LYS A 101 -23.97 -4.42 -7.11
C LYS A 101 -23.76 -3.29 -6.11
N ASN A 102 -23.41 -3.61 -4.87
CA ASN A 102 -23.12 -2.65 -3.81
C ASN A 102 -21.64 -2.63 -3.41
N THR A 103 -20.80 -3.42 -4.07
CA THR A 103 -19.37 -3.57 -3.77
C THR A 103 -18.51 -3.08 -4.93
N VAL A 104 -17.44 -2.35 -4.63
CA VAL A 104 -16.44 -1.92 -5.62
C VAL A 104 -15.35 -2.98 -5.75
N PHE A 105 -15.01 -3.37 -6.97
CA PHE A 105 -13.88 -4.24 -7.25
C PHE A 105 -12.62 -3.41 -7.50
N ILE A 106 -11.53 -3.67 -6.77
CA ILE A 106 -10.27 -2.94 -6.89
C ILE A 106 -9.14 -3.94 -7.18
N PHE A 107 -8.46 -3.72 -8.30
CA PHE A 107 -7.24 -4.45 -8.65
C PHE A 107 -6.02 -3.58 -8.44
N VAL A 108 -5.00 -4.10 -7.77
CA VAL A 108 -3.77 -3.35 -7.45
C VAL A 108 -2.54 -4.08 -7.98
N THR A 109 -1.61 -3.31 -8.54
CA THR A 109 -0.31 -3.83 -8.99
C THR A 109 0.79 -2.78 -8.76
N LEU A 110 2.02 -3.25 -8.47
CA LEU A 110 3.21 -2.39 -8.43
C LEU A 110 3.76 -2.06 -9.82
N LYS A 111 3.25 -2.72 -10.87
CA LYS A 111 3.71 -2.50 -12.24
C LYS A 111 3.00 -1.32 -12.88
N ILE A 112 3.73 -0.57 -13.70
CA ILE A 112 3.16 0.47 -14.54
C ILE A 112 2.33 -0.18 -15.65
N TRP A 113 1.13 0.35 -15.88
CA TRP A 113 0.28 -0.10 -16.98
C TRP A 113 0.90 0.29 -18.32
N ASN A 114 1.44 -0.68 -19.03
CA ASN A 114 2.07 -0.49 -20.34
C ASN A 114 1.46 -1.47 -21.37
N HIS A 115 0.20 -1.23 -21.73
CA HIS A 115 -0.53 -2.01 -22.72
C HIS A 115 -1.09 -1.13 -23.82
N LYS A 116 -1.42 -1.72 -24.99
CA LYS A 116 -2.05 -0.99 -26.12
C LYS A 116 -3.41 -0.40 -25.74
N ILE A 117 -4.15 -1.11 -24.88
CA ILE A 117 -5.43 -0.64 -24.33
C ILE A 117 -5.12 0.14 -23.06
N SER A 118 -5.62 1.35 -22.96
CA SER A 118 -5.50 2.18 -21.76
C SER A 118 -6.32 1.58 -20.59
N ILE A 119 -5.95 1.95 -19.34
CA ILE A 119 -6.76 1.57 -18.17
C ILE A 119 -8.21 2.06 -18.34
N GLY A 120 -8.42 3.28 -18.85
CA GLY A 120 -9.76 3.83 -19.05
C GLY A 120 -10.61 3.02 -20.01
N GLU A 121 -10.06 2.61 -21.15
CA GLU A 121 -10.77 1.76 -22.12
C GLU A 121 -11.10 0.40 -21.51
N LEU A 122 -10.14 -0.25 -20.83
CA LEU A 122 -10.37 -1.53 -20.17
C LEU A 122 -11.43 -1.45 -19.08
N LEU A 123 -11.44 -0.37 -18.29
CA LEU A 123 -12.46 -0.15 -17.25
C LEU A 123 -13.86 0.04 -17.86
N ASN A 124 -13.97 0.77 -18.99
CA ASN A 124 -15.26 0.94 -19.69
C ASN A 124 -15.77 -0.41 -20.21
N GLU A 125 -14.94 -1.19 -20.90
CA GLU A 125 -15.30 -2.55 -21.33
C GLU A 125 -15.72 -3.45 -20.15
N SER A 126 -14.99 -3.34 -19.03
CA SER A 126 -15.29 -4.14 -17.84
C SER A 126 -16.60 -3.75 -17.17
N LYS A 127 -16.92 -2.45 -17.10
CA LYS A 127 -18.20 -1.96 -16.53
C LYS A 127 -19.41 -2.32 -17.38
N GLU A 128 -19.23 -2.49 -18.69
CA GLU A 128 -20.29 -3.00 -19.57
C GLU A 128 -20.53 -4.52 -19.38
N LYS A 129 -19.47 -5.25 -19.00
CA LYS A 129 -19.50 -6.72 -18.86
C LYS A 129 -19.92 -7.20 -17.48
N TYR A 130 -19.55 -6.47 -16.42
CA TYR A 130 -19.70 -6.91 -15.04
C TYR A 130 -20.55 -5.94 -14.22
N ASP A 131 -21.48 -6.46 -13.43
CA ASP A 131 -22.42 -5.69 -12.61
C ASP A 131 -21.84 -5.21 -11.25
N TRP A 132 -20.51 -5.06 -11.13
CA TRP A 132 -19.91 -4.45 -9.95
C TRP A 132 -20.36 -2.99 -9.79
N LYS A 133 -20.55 -2.53 -8.54
CA LYS A 133 -20.88 -1.12 -8.26
C LYS A 133 -19.93 -0.15 -8.97
N ASP A 134 -18.65 -0.45 -8.93
CA ASP A 134 -17.59 0.22 -9.68
C ASP A 134 -16.39 -0.75 -9.83
N ILE A 135 -15.51 -0.48 -10.78
CA ILE A 135 -14.29 -1.25 -11.01
C ILE A 135 -13.14 -0.25 -11.10
N ARG A 136 -12.08 -0.47 -10.30
CA ARG A 136 -10.90 0.39 -10.25
C ARG A 136 -9.63 -0.41 -10.46
N ILE A 137 -8.63 0.22 -11.09
CA ILE A 137 -7.26 -0.30 -11.21
C ILE A 137 -6.32 0.74 -10.60
N ILE A 138 -5.50 0.27 -9.67
CA ILE A 138 -4.41 1.03 -9.04
C ILE A 138 -3.11 0.40 -9.51
N ASP A 139 -2.49 1.00 -10.52
CA ASP A 139 -1.20 0.56 -11.07
C ASP A 139 -0.02 1.21 -10.34
N GLY A 140 1.20 0.88 -10.73
CA GLY A 140 2.42 1.43 -10.13
C GLY A 140 2.49 2.95 -10.16
N SER A 141 1.85 3.61 -11.14
CA SER A 141 1.79 5.07 -11.22
C SER A 141 0.89 5.66 -10.14
N LYS A 142 -0.28 5.06 -9.92
CA LYS A 142 -1.18 5.45 -8.83
C LYS A 142 -0.62 5.10 -7.46
N ILE A 143 0.06 3.96 -7.32
CA ILE A 143 0.76 3.60 -6.06
C ILE A 143 1.83 4.64 -5.72
N ALA A 144 2.66 5.06 -6.69
CA ALA A 144 3.66 6.09 -6.46
C ALA A 144 3.02 7.42 -6.00
N LEU A 145 1.90 7.83 -6.62
CA LEU A 145 1.15 9.01 -6.20
C LEU A 145 0.62 8.86 -4.77
N TRP A 146 0.10 7.69 -4.43
CA TRP A 146 -0.41 7.40 -3.09
C TRP A 146 0.70 7.45 -2.03
N ILE A 147 1.84 6.82 -2.31
CA ILE A 147 3.03 6.85 -1.44
C ILE A 147 3.49 8.29 -1.19
N CYS A 148 3.48 9.18 -2.21
CA CYS A 148 3.85 10.59 -2.06
C CYS A 148 2.95 11.36 -1.06
N GLN A 149 1.72 10.88 -0.83
CA GLN A 149 0.81 11.47 0.17
C GLN A 149 1.01 10.90 1.58
N CYS A 150 1.79 9.83 1.72
CA CYS A 150 2.00 9.08 2.96
C CYS A 150 3.50 8.97 3.31
N PRO A 151 4.16 10.05 3.81
CA PRO A 151 5.61 10.09 4.01
C PRO A 151 6.19 8.95 4.86
N ALA A 152 5.50 8.55 5.94
CA ALA A 152 5.94 7.44 6.78
C ALA A 152 5.95 6.09 6.03
N VAL A 153 4.95 5.88 5.16
CA VAL A 153 4.90 4.68 4.31
C VAL A 153 5.97 4.74 3.22
N ALA A 154 6.25 5.94 2.69
CA ALA A 154 7.31 6.14 1.70
C ALA A 154 8.69 5.73 2.27
N ILE A 155 9.01 6.17 3.48
CA ILE A 155 10.26 5.82 4.17
C ILE A 155 10.35 4.31 4.36
N TRP A 156 9.33 3.70 4.97
CA TRP A 156 9.28 2.26 5.19
C TRP A 156 9.43 1.45 3.89
N PHE A 157 8.77 1.87 2.81
CA PHE A 157 8.82 1.15 1.55
C PHE A 157 10.16 1.34 0.83
N SER A 158 10.79 2.53 0.94
CA SER A 158 12.13 2.76 0.40
C SER A 158 13.17 1.86 1.03
N GLU A 159 13.11 1.65 2.35
CA GLU A 159 13.99 0.72 3.07
C GLU A 159 13.84 -0.72 2.55
N ILE A 160 12.62 -1.17 2.29
CA ILE A 160 12.35 -2.49 1.72
C ILE A 160 12.94 -2.64 0.32
N MET A 161 12.90 -1.58 -0.47
CA MET A 161 13.49 -1.56 -1.81
C MET A 161 15.02 -1.44 -1.81
N GLY A 162 15.63 -1.14 -0.65
CA GLY A 162 17.05 -0.85 -0.55
C GLY A 162 17.44 0.54 -1.06
N GLU A 163 16.44 1.44 -1.19
CA GLU A 163 16.62 2.83 -1.60
C GLU A 163 16.73 3.72 -0.36
N HIS A 164 17.61 4.71 -0.41
CA HIS A 164 17.71 5.73 0.64
C HIS A 164 17.08 7.03 0.14
N ILE A 165 16.23 7.61 0.97
CA ILE A 165 15.67 8.94 0.70
C ILE A 165 16.61 9.96 1.32
N ASP A 166 17.31 10.73 0.49
CA ASP A 166 18.24 11.74 0.97
C ASP A 166 17.58 12.76 1.91
N GLY A 167 18.17 12.92 3.09
CA GLY A 167 17.72 13.88 4.10
C GLY A 167 16.47 13.47 4.89
N VAL A 168 15.98 12.25 4.71
CA VAL A 168 14.86 11.68 5.49
C VAL A 168 15.28 10.32 6.02
N ALA A 169 15.24 10.15 7.33
CA ALA A 169 15.51 8.88 8.00
C ALA A 169 14.31 8.50 8.89
N SER A 170 14.10 7.21 9.13
CA SER A 170 13.22 6.79 10.20
C SER A 170 13.77 7.25 11.56
N ALA A 171 12.93 7.30 12.59
CA ALA A 171 13.40 7.63 13.94
C ALA A 171 14.48 6.65 14.41
N GLU A 172 14.34 5.37 14.04
CA GLU A 172 15.28 4.30 14.35
C GLU A 172 16.61 4.50 13.63
N GLN A 173 16.59 4.79 12.32
CA GLN A 173 17.79 5.05 11.53
C GLN A 173 18.52 6.29 12.04
N TYR A 174 17.80 7.40 12.25
CA TYR A 174 18.39 8.62 12.79
C TYR A 174 19.02 8.36 14.17
N TRP A 175 18.34 7.59 15.02
CA TRP A 175 18.83 7.21 16.32
C TRP A 175 20.10 6.35 16.23
N GLU A 176 20.13 5.37 15.34
CA GLU A 176 21.29 4.51 15.14
C GLU A 176 22.50 5.30 14.62
N GLU A 177 22.31 6.16 13.62
CA GLU A 177 23.34 7.05 13.10
C GLU A 177 23.87 8.01 14.17
N TYR A 178 22.95 8.63 14.92
CA TYR A 178 23.31 9.52 16.03
C TYR A 178 24.14 8.79 17.08
N CYS A 179 23.69 7.63 17.54
CA CYS A 179 24.41 6.83 18.53
C CYS A 179 25.80 6.41 18.04
N ASN A 180 25.92 6.06 16.75
CA ASN A 180 27.18 5.67 16.15
C ASN A 180 28.14 6.84 15.93
N SER A 181 27.63 8.07 15.80
CA SER A 181 28.45 9.29 15.60
C SER A 181 29.08 9.83 16.89
N THR A 182 28.65 9.35 18.07
CA THR A 182 29.13 9.82 19.36
C THR A 182 30.36 9.04 19.85
N THR A 183 31.20 9.70 20.64
CA THR A 183 32.38 9.06 21.31
C THR A 183 32.37 9.38 22.79
N PRO A 184 32.15 8.40 23.70
CA PRO A 184 31.84 6.98 23.42
C PRO A 184 30.50 6.78 22.72
N LYS A 185 30.33 5.64 22.01
CA LYS A 185 29.10 5.27 21.35
C LYS A 185 27.97 5.19 22.37
N LEU A 186 26.85 5.89 22.09
CA LEU A 186 25.65 5.81 22.93
C LEU A 186 24.91 4.48 22.68
N THR A 187 24.41 3.91 23.76
CA THR A 187 23.58 2.70 23.70
C THR A 187 22.22 2.97 24.33
N ALA A 188 21.20 2.16 24.00
CA ALA A 188 19.88 2.27 24.59
C ALA A 188 19.95 2.22 26.13
N ASP A 189 20.79 1.35 26.68
CA ASP A 189 21.00 1.19 28.13
C ASP A 189 21.47 2.48 28.81
N PHE A 190 22.18 3.35 28.11
CA PHE A 190 22.61 4.64 28.66
C PHE A 190 21.42 5.55 28.98
N PHE A 191 20.38 5.51 28.14
CA PHE A 191 19.17 6.32 28.32
C PHE A 191 18.19 5.68 29.31
N ASP A 192 18.15 4.37 29.39
CA ASP A 192 17.28 3.62 30.33
C ASP A 192 17.81 3.62 31.75
N THR A 193 19.10 3.88 31.92
CA THR A 193 19.72 3.92 33.25
C THR A 193 19.13 5.06 34.10
N GLY A 194 18.46 4.69 35.18
CA GLY A 194 17.80 5.61 36.11
C GLY A 194 16.42 6.12 35.68
N ARG A 195 15.86 5.68 34.54
CA ARG A 195 14.55 6.12 34.02
C ARG A 195 13.53 5.01 33.84
N LYS A 196 13.79 3.81 34.39
CA LYS A 196 12.91 2.63 34.22
C LYS A 196 11.45 2.90 34.63
N SER A 197 11.22 3.64 35.71
CA SER A 197 9.87 3.97 36.15
C SER A 197 9.12 4.90 35.21
N GLN A 198 9.85 5.86 34.59
CA GLN A 198 9.26 6.79 33.62
C GLN A 198 8.94 6.07 32.29
N VAL A 199 9.84 5.22 31.81
CA VAL A 199 9.63 4.39 30.61
C VAL A 199 8.43 3.49 30.82
N GLN A 200 8.34 2.82 31.97
CA GLN A 200 7.19 1.96 32.28
C GLN A 200 5.87 2.74 32.31
N ALA A 201 5.85 3.92 32.95
CA ALA A 201 4.65 4.76 33.00
C ALA A 201 4.18 5.23 31.60
N ILE A 202 5.09 5.50 30.68
CA ILE A 202 4.77 5.82 29.28
C ILE A 202 4.22 4.61 28.55
N THR A 203 4.84 3.45 28.74
CA THR A 203 4.40 2.19 28.09
C THR A 203 3.01 1.74 28.57
N GLU A 204 2.67 2.01 29.83
CA GLU A 204 1.34 1.70 30.39
C GLU A 204 0.26 2.72 29.94
N TRP A 205 0.66 3.87 29.44
CA TRP A 205 -0.25 4.91 28.94
C TRP A 205 -0.57 4.78 27.44
N LEU A 206 0.30 4.11 26.65
CA LEU A 206 0.13 3.84 25.23
C LEU A 206 -0.71 2.58 25.00
#